data_2efb52112e9d2c98e590aedcb9ec1aa4
#
_entry.id   2efb52112e9d2c98e590aedcb9ec1aa4
#
_cell.length_a   1.000
_cell.length_b   1.000
_cell.length_c   1.000
_cell.angle_alpha   90.00
_cell.angle_beta   90.00
_cell.angle_gamma   90.00
#
_symmetry.space_group_name_H-M   'P 1'
#
loop_
_entity.id
_entity.type
_entity.pdbx_description
1 polymer ?
#
loop_
_entity_poly.entity_id
_entity_poly.type
_entity_poly.pdbx_seq_one_letter_code
_entity_poly.pdbx_strand_id
1 'polypeptide(L)'
;AIKLAKKGKYRTHPNPLVGAVIVKNNKIISKGYHKRFRGKHAEREAIDKSGENLKGSTMYVTLEPCAHYGNTPPCVDAIIESQISRVVIASKDPNPLVNEKSINKLNDNGVDVTTGVCELEARELNKSFFYKFNHDKPYMRLKYGISIDGKIANQGKESKWITSEDSRAFVQSKRAEVNAILTTCNTVIDDNPYMNIRGKKIKNLITNQPALIVLDTKMKIPVTSNIFKTKNRLVIIITDSKNTNNRPIKTFGENVVIKYVNTSDNGAVDLHDIYEIAKTYNLNDILIECGNTFSKYLIQENAVDEFMLFVAPKIIGDKGYTFSGIEPVQKYRNDRDNW
;
A
#
# COMPACT_ATOMS: atom_id res chain seq x y z
N ALA A 1 2.44 -22.14 1.21
CA ALA A 1 2.73 -20.90 1.94
C ALA A 1 2.11 -19.69 1.25
N ILE A 2 2.36 -19.39 -0.04
CA ILE A 2 1.86 -18.20 -0.77
C ILE A 2 0.32 -18.08 -0.74
N LYS A 3 -0.41 -19.18 -1.01
CA LYS A 3 -1.89 -19.19 -0.90
C LYS A 3 -2.39 -18.86 0.51
N LEU A 4 -1.64 -19.21 1.54
CA LEU A 4 -1.96 -18.86 2.93
C LEU A 4 -1.68 -17.39 3.22
N ALA A 5 -0.55 -16.86 2.76
CA ALA A 5 -0.19 -15.46 2.91
C ALA A 5 -1.31 -14.53 2.39
N LYS A 6 -1.91 -14.84 1.24
CA LYS A 6 -3.04 -14.09 0.67
C LYS A 6 -4.25 -13.95 1.60
N LYS A 7 -4.42 -14.84 2.59
CA LYS A 7 -5.52 -14.74 3.58
C LYS A 7 -5.35 -13.57 4.55
N GLY A 8 -4.13 -13.03 4.70
CA GLY A 8 -3.85 -11.82 5.47
C GLY A 8 -4.21 -10.51 4.78
N LYS A 9 -4.56 -10.57 3.47
CA LYS A 9 -4.93 -9.41 2.66
C LYS A 9 -5.94 -8.51 3.38
N TYR A 10 -5.75 -7.21 3.28
CA TYR A 10 -6.54 -6.14 3.88
C TYR A 10 -6.34 -5.89 5.39
N ARG A 11 -5.49 -6.69 6.11
CA ARG A 11 -5.38 -6.59 7.57
C ARG A 11 -3.96 -6.44 8.09
N THR A 12 -2.96 -6.71 7.26
CA THR A 12 -1.56 -6.76 7.71
C THR A 12 -0.82 -5.44 7.57
N HIS A 13 -1.30 -4.51 6.75
CA HIS A 13 -0.61 -3.24 6.54
C HIS A 13 -0.22 -2.54 7.85
N PRO A 14 0.99 -2.00 7.91
CA PRO A 14 2.03 -1.90 6.87
C PRO A 14 2.94 -3.12 6.73
N ASN A 15 2.67 -4.20 7.48
CA ASN A 15 3.45 -5.44 7.44
C ASN A 15 3.17 -6.24 6.15
N PRO A 16 4.18 -7.03 5.67
CA PRO A 16 4.00 -7.89 4.51
C PRO A 16 3.03 -9.04 4.79
N LEU A 17 2.50 -9.58 3.69
CA LEU A 17 1.74 -10.82 3.68
C LEU A 17 2.70 -12.00 3.79
N VAL A 18 2.62 -12.77 4.87
CA VAL A 18 3.48 -13.93 5.10
C VAL A 18 2.64 -15.16 5.39
N GLY A 19 3.07 -16.29 4.85
CA GLY A 19 2.48 -17.59 5.11
C GLY A 19 3.55 -18.64 5.38
N ALA A 20 3.28 -19.53 6.31
CA ALA A 20 4.16 -20.64 6.69
C ALA A 20 3.40 -21.97 6.66
N VAL A 21 4.11 -23.03 6.24
CA VAL A 21 3.61 -24.41 6.22
C VAL A 21 4.69 -25.29 6.80
N ILE A 22 4.33 -26.17 7.74
CA ILE A 22 5.24 -27.14 8.35
C ILE A 22 4.89 -28.54 7.82
N VAL A 23 5.90 -29.23 7.31
CA VAL A 23 5.79 -30.56 6.72
C VAL A 23 6.68 -31.55 7.47
N LYS A 24 6.16 -32.72 7.79
CA LYS A 24 6.91 -33.84 8.38
C LYS A 24 6.46 -35.14 7.71
N ASN A 25 7.40 -36.00 7.33
CA ASN A 25 7.10 -37.26 6.64
C ASN A 25 6.17 -37.08 5.42
N ASN A 26 6.46 -36.07 4.58
CA ASN A 26 5.69 -35.68 3.41
C ASN A 26 4.21 -35.28 3.69
N LYS A 27 3.85 -35.05 4.95
CA LYS A 27 2.52 -34.61 5.33
C LYS A 27 2.58 -33.19 5.90
N ILE A 28 1.60 -32.34 5.53
CA ILE A 28 1.44 -31.03 6.13
C ILE A 28 0.87 -31.24 7.54
N ILE A 29 1.63 -30.89 8.56
CA ILE A 29 1.24 -31.03 9.96
C ILE A 29 0.74 -29.70 10.57
N SER A 30 1.19 -28.55 10.04
CA SER A 30 0.69 -27.27 10.51
C SER A 30 0.74 -26.19 9.41
N LYS A 31 -0.08 -25.13 9.59
CA LYS A 31 -0.19 -23.99 8.67
C LYS A 31 -0.41 -22.70 9.47
N GLY A 32 0.30 -21.64 9.09
CA GLY A 32 0.14 -20.30 9.64
C GLY A 32 0.17 -19.22 8.58
N TYR A 33 -0.38 -18.06 8.90
CA TYR A 33 -0.21 -16.85 8.11
C TYR A 33 -0.34 -15.62 9.01
N HIS A 34 0.32 -14.53 8.63
CA HIS A 34 0.18 -13.26 9.34
C HIS A 34 -1.26 -12.73 9.15
N LYS A 35 -2.06 -12.75 10.21
CA LYS A 35 -3.50 -12.49 10.13
C LYS A 35 -3.85 -11.01 10.13
N ARG A 36 -3.09 -10.20 10.87
CA ARG A 36 -3.33 -8.77 11.08
C ARG A 36 -2.09 -8.07 11.62
N PHE A 37 -2.01 -6.78 11.38
CA PHE A 37 -0.99 -5.92 11.98
C PHE A 37 -0.90 -6.09 13.50
N ARG A 38 0.31 -6.13 14.05
CA ARG A 38 0.64 -6.42 15.46
C ARG A 38 0.20 -7.80 15.95
N GLY A 39 -0.25 -8.68 15.06
CA GLY A 39 -0.55 -10.08 15.41
C GLY A 39 0.68 -10.98 15.28
N LYS A 40 0.53 -12.26 15.65
CA LYS A 40 1.57 -13.28 15.48
C LYS A 40 2.03 -13.37 14.03
N HIS A 41 3.32 -13.58 13.80
CA HIS A 41 3.88 -13.86 12.49
C HIS A 41 3.45 -15.25 12.01
N ALA A 42 3.58 -15.51 10.71
CA ALA A 42 3.12 -16.74 10.09
C ALA A 42 3.80 -18.00 10.66
N GLU A 43 5.10 -17.91 10.92
CA GLU A 43 5.93 -18.97 11.48
C GLU A 43 5.46 -19.31 12.87
N ARG A 44 5.32 -18.31 13.75
CA ARG A 44 4.84 -18.49 15.12
C ARG A 44 3.42 -19.04 15.14
N GLU A 45 2.55 -18.57 14.26
CA GLU A 45 1.18 -19.09 14.12
C GLU A 45 1.17 -20.56 13.68
N ALA A 46 2.11 -20.98 12.81
CA ALA A 46 2.24 -22.36 12.37
C ALA A 46 2.80 -23.25 13.49
N ILE A 47 3.82 -22.77 14.24
CA ILE A 47 4.43 -23.50 15.37
C ILE A 47 3.39 -23.70 16.47
N ASP A 48 2.73 -22.64 16.92
CA ASP A 48 1.78 -22.68 18.04
C ASP A 48 0.52 -23.54 17.75
N LYS A 49 0.19 -23.71 16.48
CA LYS A 49 -0.94 -24.55 16.06
C LYS A 49 -0.58 -26.01 15.85
N SER A 50 0.70 -26.34 15.85
CA SER A 50 1.10 -27.71 15.71
C SER A 50 0.74 -28.48 16.96
N GLY A 51 -0.11 -29.49 16.83
CA GLY A 51 -0.38 -30.44 17.92
C GLY A 51 0.70 -31.54 18.02
N GLU A 52 1.75 -31.48 17.19
CA GLU A 52 2.76 -32.53 17.04
C GLU A 52 4.15 -32.01 17.36
N ASN A 53 5.07 -32.95 17.65
CA ASN A 53 6.49 -32.65 17.81
C ASN A 53 7.10 -32.27 16.44
N LEU A 54 7.65 -31.04 16.36
CA LEU A 54 8.21 -30.45 15.14
C LEU A 54 9.64 -30.88 14.83
N LYS A 55 10.30 -31.61 15.75
CA LYS A 55 11.67 -32.09 15.55
C LYS A 55 11.82 -32.84 14.22
N GLY A 56 12.81 -32.44 13.42
CA GLY A 56 13.09 -33.03 12.11
C GLY A 56 12.13 -32.64 10.99
N SER A 57 11.21 -31.67 11.20
CA SER A 57 10.31 -31.18 10.17
C SER A 57 10.95 -30.14 9.27
N THR A 58 10.28 -29.83 8.14
CA THR A 58 10.64 -28.74 7.22
C THR A 58 9.58 -27.65 7.27
N MET A 59 10.01 -26.38 7.46
CA MET A 59 9.15 -25.20 7.35
C MET A 59 9.33 -24.55 5.96
N TYR A 60 8.23 -24.26 5.29
CA TYR A 60 8.18 -23.45 4.07
C TYR A 60 7.57 -22.10 4.40
N VAL A 61 8.30 -21.02 4.21
CA VAL A 61 7.87 -19.64 4.53
C VAL A 61 8.06 -18.71 3.35
N THR A 62 7.14 -17.77 3.15
CA THR A 62 7.16 -16.88 1.97
C THR A 62 8.13 -15.71 2.08
N LEU A 63 8.59 -15.36 3.27
CA LEU A 63 9.55 -14.30 3.54
C LEU A 63 10.52 -14.77 4.63
N GLU A 64 11.76 -14.30 4.60
CA GLU A 64 12.76 -14.57 5.61
C GLU A 64 12.22 -14.31 7.02
N PRO A 65 12.32 -15.27 7.97
CA PRO A 65 11.87 -15.09 9.34
C PRO A 65 12.59 -13.94 10.04
N CYS A 66 11.93 -13.20 10.90
CA CYS A 66 12.57 -12.09 11.62
C CYS A 66 13.61 -12.59 12.64
N ALA A 67 14.75 -11.84 12.75
CA ALA A 67 15.84 -12.09 13.67
C ALA A 67 15.93 -11.07 14.82
N HIS A 68 15.10 -10.03 14.80
CA HIS A 68 15.10 -8.95 15.79
C HIS A 68 13.84 -8.98 16.67
N TYR A 69 13.96 -8.43 17.86
CA TYR A 69 12.81 -8.17 18.73
C TYR A 69 12.00 -7.00 18.20
N GLY A 70 10.74 -7.26 17.93
CA GLY A 70 9.75 -6.25 17.57
C GLY A 70 8.57 -6.27 18.56
N ASN A 71 7.33 -6.27 18.05
CA ASN A 71 6.15 -6.49 18.89
C ASN A 71 6.04 -7.95 19.39
N THR A 72 6.80 -8.86 18.81
CA THR A 72 6.89 -10.29 19.16
C THR A 72 8.35 -10.70 19.20
N PRO A 73 8.70 -11.77 19.97
CA PRO A 73 10.03 -12.36 19.91
C PRO A 73 10.38 -12.81 18.48
N PRO A 74 11.69 -12.89 18.15
CA PRO A 74 12.15 -13.31 16.83
C PRO A 74 11.59 -14.67 16.40
N CYS A 75 11.12 -14.77 15.15
CA CYS A 75 10.63 -16.05 14.63
C CYS A 75 11.75 -17.08 14.49
N VAL A 76 12.98 -16.64 14.21
CA VAL A 76 14.15 -17.51 14.11
C VAL A 76 14.37 -18.31 15.39
N ASP A 77 14.17 -17.70 16.56
CA ASP A 77 14.35 -18.39 17.85
C ASP A 77 13.30 -19.47 18.06
N ALA A 78 12.04 -19.18 17.75
CA ALA A 78 10.97 -20.16 17.82
C ALA A 78 11.17 -21.36 16.86
N ILE A 79 11.78 -21.15 15.70
CA ILE A 79 12.12 -22.21 14.75
C ILE A 79 13.20 -23.13 15.34
N ILE A 80 14.27 -22.55 15.90
CA ILE A 80 15.38 -23.29 16.53
C ILE A 80 14.88 -24.08 17.74
N GLU A 81 14.16 -23.42 18.67
CA GLU A 81 13.57 -24.04 19.86
C GLU A 81 12.65 -25.23 19.53
N SER A 82 11.94 -25.13 18.40
CA SER A 82 11.05 -26.19 17.92
C SER A 82 11.80 -27.36 17.26
N GLN A 83 13.13 -27.31 17.14
CA GLN A 83 13.98 -28.33 16.52
C GLN A 83 13.57 -28.65 15.07
N ILE A 84 13.05 -27.65 14.34
CA ILE A 84 12.81 -27.74 12.90
C ILE A 84 14.17 -27.90 12.20
N SER A 85 14.34 -28.95 11.38
CA SER A 85 15.64 -29.28 10.79
C SER A 85 15.92 -28.55 9.47
N ARG A 86 14.89 -28.04 8.80
CA ARG A 86 15.04 -27.36 7.52
C ARG A 86 14.04 -26.22 7.36
N VAL A 87 14.51 -25.11 6.77
CA VAL A 87 13.65 -23.96 6.40
C VAL A 87 13.84 -23.63 4.93
N VAL A 88 12.73 -23.60 4.19
CA VAL A 88 12.68 -23.18 2.78
C VAL A 88 12.04 -21.80 2.72
N ILE A 89 12.81 -20.80 2.34
CA ILE A 89 12.45 -19.39 2.28
C ILE A 89 12.22 -18.98 0.83
N ALA A 90 11.04 -18.44 0.51
CA ALA A 90 10.78 -18.00 -0.86
C ALA A 90 11.58 -16.74 -1.21
N SER A 91 11.55 -15.71 -0.39
CA SER A 91 12.30 -14.47 -0.62
C SER A 91 13.02 -14.01 0.65
N LYS A 92 14.24 -13.49 0.50
CA LYS A 92 14.95 -12.79 1.57
C LYS A 92 14.19 -11.51 1.95
N ASP A 93 14.32 -11.07 3.20
CA ASP A 93 13.72 -9.81 3.65
C ASP A 93 14.59 -8.64 3.18
N PRO A 94 14.01 -7.62 2.49
CA PRO A 94 14.77 -6.45 2.05
C PRO A 94 15.15 -5.51 3.20
N ASN A 95 14.60 -5.70 4.39
CA ASN A 95 14.90 -4.89 5.57
C ASN A 95 16.32 -5.18 6.07
N PRO A 96 17.25 -4.18 6.12
CA PRO A 96 18.62 -4.37 6.59
C PRO A 96 18.73 -4.89 8.04
N LEU A 97 17.67 -4.73 8.83
CA LEU A 97 17.61 -5.28 10.19
C LEU A 97 17.42 -6.80 10.22
N VAL A 98 16.93 -7.38 9.12
CA VAL A 98 16.59 -8.81 8.99
C VAL A 98 17.50 -9.51 7.99
N ASN A 99 17.72 -8.89 6.84
CA ASN A 99 18.40 -9.45 5.67
C ASN A 99 19.60 -10.33 6.03
N GLU A 100 19.51 -11.62 5.70
CA GLU A 100 20.50 -12.68 5.93
C GLU A 100 20.84 -12.99 7.42
N LYS A 101 20.43 -12.16 8.38
CA LYS A 101 20.74 -12.38 9.80
C LYS A 101 20.05 -13.62 10.35
N SER A 102 18.81 -13.85 9.95
CA SER A 102 18.10 -15.05 10.38
C SER A 102 18.61 -16.31 9.67
N ILE A 103 19.01 -16.19 8.40
CA ILE A 103 19.58 -17.29 7.63
C ILE A 103 20.89 -17.75 8.29
N ASN A 104 21.78 -16.80 8.62
CA ASN A 104 23.03 -17.11 9.30
C ASN A 104 22.76 -17.76 10.67
N LYS A 105 21.85 -17.18 11.48
CA LYS A 105 21.50 -17.72 12.79
C LYS A 105 20.89 -19.12 12.71
N LEU A 106 20.08 -19.43 11.70
CA LEU A 106 19.54 -20.77 11.47
C LEU A 106 20.66 -21.76 11.13
N ASN A 107 21.55 -21.41 10.19
CA ASN A 107 22.68 -22.26 9.78
C ASN A 107 23.63 -22.52 10.96
N ASP A 108 23.97 -21.51 11.77
CA ASP A 108 24.83 -21.62 12.94
C ASP A 108 24.24 -22.56 14.01
N ASN A 109 22.91 -22.77 14.00
CA ASN A 109 22.20 -23.69 14.89
C ASN A 109 21.83 -25.03 14.21
N GLY A 110 22.47 -25.35 13.09
CA GLY A 110 22.31 -26.65 12.40
C GLY A 110 20.98 -26.82 11.64
N VAL A 111 20.28 -25.75 11.33
CA VAL A 111 19.08 -25.77 10.50
C VAL A 111 19.48 -25.59 9.04
N ASP A 112 19.12 -26.53 8.15
CA ASP A 112 19.35 -26.43 6.71
C ASP A 112 18.47 -25.34 6.10
N VAL A 113 19.04 -24.37 5.37
CA VAL A 113 18.30 -23.26 4.79
C VAL A 113 18.43 -23.27 3.26
N THR A 114 17.28 -23.26 2.58
CA THR A 114 17.19 -23.07 1.14
C THR A 114 16.41 -21.80 0.85
N THR A 115 16.92 -20.92 -0.03
CA THR A 115 16.29 -19.65 -0.42
C THR A 115 15.94 -19.60 -1.90
N GLY A 116 15.02 -18.69 -2.31
CA GLY A 116 14.70 -18.42 -3.72
C GLY A 116 13.61 -19.29 -4.32
N VAL A 117 12.96 -20.15 -3.54
CA VAL A 117 11.89 -21.03 -4.04
C VAL A 117 10.58 -20.26 -4.22
N CYS A 118 10.12 -20.10 -5.46
CA CYS A 118 8.97 -19.25 -5.83
C CYS A 118 9.18 -17.78 -5.43
N GLU A 119 10.39 -17.25 -5.61
CA GLU A 119 10.75 -15.90 -5.18
C GLU A 119 9.91 -14.83 -5.86
N LEU A 120 9.73 -14.92 -7.19
CA LEU A 120 8.98 -13.94 -7.97
C LEU A 120 7.55 -13.79 -7.45
N GLU A 121 6.84 -14.89 -7.21
CA GLU A 121 5.46 -14.87 -6.70
C GLU A 121 5.40 -14.34 -5.26
N ALA A 122 6.40 -14.62 -4.44
CA ALA A 122 6.47 -14.10 -3.07
C ALA A 122 6.74 -12.60 -3.03
N ARG A 123 7.62 -12.10 -3.91
CA ARG A 123 7.91 -10.66 -4.07
C ARG A 123 6.72 -9.90 -4.62
N GLU A 124 6.07 -10.42 -5.66
CA GLU A 124 4.87 -9.79 -6.25
C GLU A 124 3.73 -9.67 -5.23
N LEU A 125 3.59 -10.65 -4.31
CA LEU A 125 2.63 -10.59 -3.22
C LEU A 125 2.83 -9.37 -2.29
N ASN A 126 4.08 -8.92 -2.15
CA ASN A 126 4.52 -7.87 -1.23
C ASN A 126 5.22 -6.71 -1.95
N LYS A 127 4.82 -6.39 -3.18
CA LYS A 127 5.48 -5.44 -4.08
C LYS A 127 5.83 -4.11 -3.39
N SER A 128 4.87 -3.47 -2.75
CA SER A 128 5.08 -2.20 -2.05
C SER A 128 6.03 -2.29 -0.85
N PHE A 129 6.07 -3.44 -0.18
CA PHE A 129 7.01 -3.69 0.91
C PHE A 129 8.44 -3.75 0.39
N PHE A 130 8.72 -4.54 -0.66
CA PHE A 130 10.04 -4.60 -1.29
C PHE A 130 10.45 -3.26 -1.89
N TYR A 131 9.50 -2.59 -2.54
CA TYR A 131 9.75 -1.30 -3.17
C TYR A 131 10.23 -0.24 -2.18
N LYS A 132 9.58 -0.13 -1.02
CA LYS A 132 9.93 0.81 0.05
C LYS A 132 11.41 0.68 0.47
N PHE A 133 11.90 -0.54 0.65
CA PHE A 133 13.29 -0.75 1.09
C PHE A 133 14.31 -0.56 -0.04
N ASN A 134 13.93 -0.83 -1.29
CA ASN A 134 14.82 -0.69 -2.43
C ASN A 134 14.95 0.77 -2.92
N HIS A 135 13.91 1.59 -2.73
CA HIS A 135 13.83 2.94 -3.30
C HIS A 135 13.69 4.05 -2.25
N ASP A 136 13.56 3.70 -0.98
CA ASP A 136 13.35 4.63 0.15
C ASP A 136 12.17 5.59 -0.05
N LYS A 137 11.13 5.16 -0.78
CA LYS A 137 9.89 5.91 -1.03
C LYS A 137 8.67 4.99 -1.06
N PRO A 138 7.45 5.51 -0.86
CA PRO A 138 6.23 4.70 -0.98
C PRO A 138 5.99 4.24 -2.43
N TYR A 139 5.29 3.13 -2.60
CA TYR A 139 4.80 2.65 -3.88
C TYR A 139 3.53 3.44 -4.27
N MET A 140 3.59 4.15 -5.39
CA MET A 140 2.58 5.11 -5.82
C MET A 140 1.71 4.53 -6.93
N ARG A 141 0.42 4.28 -6.64
CA ARG A 141 -0.57 3.73 -7.59
C ARG A 141 -1.52 4.81 -8.03
N LEU A 142 -1.49 5.20 -9.29
CA LEU A 142 -2.40 6.21 -9.84
C LEU A 142 -3.63 5.54 -10.46
N LYS A 143 -4.83 5.84 -9.91
CA LYS A 143 -6.10 5.27 -10.35
C LYS A 143 -6.93 6.27 -11.13
N TYR A 144 -7.41 5.85 -12.31
CA TYR A 144 -8.39 6.58 -13.08
C TYR A 144 -9.56 5.73 -13.56
N GLY A 145 -10.76 6.36 -13.61
CA GLY A 145 -11.88 5.91 -14.44
C GLY A 145 -11.93 6.80 -15.68
N ILE A 146 -11.78 6.20 -16.84
CA ILE A 146 -11.72 6.92 -18.11
C ILE A 146 -12.75 6.37 -19.12
N SER A 147 -13.16 7.21 -20.08
CA SER A 147 -13.85 6.76 -21.28
C SER A 147 -12.87 6.05 -22.23
N ILE A 148 -13.38 5.37 -23.27
CA ILE A 148 -12.53 4.69 -24.25
C ILE A 148 -11.65 5.68 -25.04
N ASP A 149 -12.08 6.94 -25.15
CA ASP A 149 -11.31 8.05 -25.74
C ASP A 149 -10.47 8.83 -24.71
N GLY A 150 -10.20 8.23 -23.53
CA GLY A 150 -9.24 8.72 -22.54
C GLY A 150 -9.71 9.93 -21.71
N LYS A 151 -11.00 10.18 -21.58
CA LYS A 151 -11.53 11.33 -20.85
C LYS A 151 -11.97 10.95 -19.43
N ILE A 152 -11.75 11.86 -18.48
CA ILE A 152 -12.13 11.73 -17.06
C ILE A 152 -13.35 12.56 -16.68
N ALA A 153 -13.74 13.51 -17.51
CA ALA A 153 -14.92 14.34 -17.34
C ALA A 153 -15.33 14.94 -18.68
N ASN A 154 -16.59 15.35 -18.79
CA ASN A 154 -17.08 16.13 -19.93
C ASN A 154 -16.65 17.61 -19.83
N GLN A 155 -17.01 18.44 -20.82
CA GLN A 155 -16.70 19.87 -20.84
C GLN A 155 -17.28 20.63 -19.63
N GLY A 156 -18.42 20.19 -19.09
CA GLY A 156 -19.04 20.74 -17.87
C GLY A 156 -18.41 20.27 -16.58
N LYS A 157 -17.27 19.54 -16.61
CA LYS A 157 -16.59 18.92 -15.47
C LYS A 157 -17.41 17.83 -14.76
N GLU A 158 -18.45 17.32 -15.37
CA GLU A 158 -19.20 16.20 -14.83
C GLU A 158 -18.41 14.90 -15.04
N SER A 159 -18.01 14.28 -13.93
CA SER A 159 -17.29 13.00 -13.89
C SER A 159 -18.17 11.83 -13.47
N LYS A 160 -19.35 12.09 -12.95
CA LYS A 160 -20.29 11.07 -12.41
C LYS A 160 -21.28 10.64 -13.52
N TRP A 161 -21.40 9.39 -13.94
CA TRP A 161 -20.57 8.20 -13.61
C TRP A 161 -19.97 7.68 -14.92
N ILE A 162 -18.67 7.77 -15.09
CA ILE A 162 -18.00 7.26 -16.30
C ILE A 162 -17.98 5.73 -16.24
N THR A 163 -17.50 5.16 -15.13
CA THR A 163 -17.35 3.72 -14.94
C THR A 163 -18.58 3.07 -14.30
N SER A 164 -18.72 1.75 -14.50
CA SER A 164 -19.80 0.92 -13.95
C SER A 164 -19.79 0.83 -12.43
N GLU A 165 -20.88 0.32 -11.86
CA GLU A 165 -20.97 0.02 -10.42
C GLU A 165 -19.97 -1.06 -10.00
N ASP A 166 -19.78 -2.09 -10.82
CA ASP A 166 -18.80 -3.15 -10.57
C ASP A 166 -17.37 -2.61 -10.51
N SER A 167 -17.00 -1.69 -11.42
CA SER A 167 -15.72 -1.01 -11.39
C SER A 167 -15.54 -0.23 -10.08
N ARG A 168 -16.57 0.49 -9.66
CA ARG A 168 -16.54 1.22 -8.38
C ARG A 168 -16.46 0.28 -7.17
N ALA A 169 -17.13 -0.87 -7.21
CA ALA A 169 -17.03 -1.90 -6.18
C ALA A 169 -15.61 -2.49 -6.13
N PHE A 170 -15.00 -2.71 -7.30
CA PHE A 170 -13.63 -3.18 -7.39
C PHE A 170 -12.62 -2.15 -6.83
N VAL A 171 -12.84 -0.85 -7.07
CA VAL A 171 -12.03 0.22 -6.45
C VAL A 171 -12.06 0.15 -4.92
N GLN A 172 -13.18 -0.26 -4.29
CA GLN A 172 -13.24 -0.46 -2.85
C GLN A 172 -12.26 -1.55 -2.38
N SER A 173 -12.08 -2.62 -3.17
CA SER A 173 -11.07 -3.64 -2.87
C SER A 173 -9.65 -3.10 -3.01
N LYS A 174 -9.40 -2.23 -3.99
CA LYS A 174 -8.08 -1.60 -4.20
C LYS A 174 -7.74 -0.62 -3.07
N ARG A 175 -8.73 0.14 -2.58
CA ARG A 175 -8.55 0.96 -1.37
C ARG A 175 -8.22 0.13 -0.13
N ALA A 176 -8.73 -1.10 -0.04
CA ALA A 176 -8.44 -2.01 1.06
C ALA A 176 -7.05 -2.68 0.96
N GLU A 177 -6.44 -2.67 -0.22
CA GLU A 177 -5.10 -3.23 -0.48
C GLU A 177 -3.97 -2.29 -0.09
N VAL A 178 -4.25 -1.01 0.10
CA VAL A 178 -3.26 0.03 0.41
C VAL A 178 -3.38 0.53 1.85
N ASN A 179 -2.34 1.16 2.36
CA ASN A 179 -2.40 1.76 3.69
C ASN A 179 -2.63 3.29 3.68
N ALA A 180 -2.59 3.92 2.50
CA ALA A 180 -3.01 5.31 2.34
C ALA A 180 -3.72 5.56 1.01
N ILE A 181 -4.59 6.57 1.01
CA ILE A 181 -5.17 7.19 -0.19
C ILE A 181 -4.64 8.63 -0.23
N LEU A 182 -4.17 9.07 -1.40
CA LEU A 182 -3.78 10.46 -1.61
C LEU A 182 -4.75 11.13 -2.58
N THR A 183 -5.20 12.33 -2.23
CA THR A 183 -6.08 13.15 -3.05
C THR A 183 -5.74 14.63 -2.97
N THR A 184 -6.43 15.47 -3.70
CA THR A 184 -6.24 16.92 -3.74
C THR A 184 -7.47 17.68 -3.25
N CYS A 185 -7.29 18.91 -2.80
CA CYS A 185 -8.39 19.76 -2.32
C CYS A 185 -9.47 19.95 -3.39
N ASN A 186 -9.10 20.10 -4.66
CA ASN A 186 -10.08 20.28 -5.74
C ASN A 186 -11.01 19.05 -5.85
N THR A 187 -10.46 17.82 -5.81
CA THR A 187 -11.27 16.60 -5.80
C THR A 187 -12.22 16.55 -4.60
N VAL A 188 -11.76 17.02 -3.44
CA VAL A 188 -12.61 17.06 -2.23
C VAL A 188 -13.71 18.11 -2.35
N ILE A 189 -13.42 19.27 -2.89
CA ILE A 189 -14.39 20.36 -3.05
C ILE A 189 -15.44 20.02 -4.13
N ASP A 190 -14.98 19.52 -5.28
CA ASP A 190 -15.84 19.26 -6.43
C ASP A 190 -16.77 18.07 -6.20
N ASP A 191 -16.26 16.97 -5.62
CA ASP A 191 -16.98 15.71 -5.49
C ASP A 191 -17.53 15.44 -4.09
N ASN A 192 -17.02 16.11 -3.05
CA ASN A 192 -17.27 15.88 -1.63
C ASN A 192 -17.29 14.38 -1.24
N PRO A 193 -16.23 13.64 -1.58
CA PRO A 193 -16.19 12.20 -1.43
C PRO A 193 -15.90 11.79 0.02
N TYR A 194 -16.24 10.56 0.39
CA TYR A 194 -15.77 9.98 1.66
C TYR A 194 -14.33 9.48 1.60
N MET A 195 -13.81 9.14 0.43
CA MET A 195 -12.47 8.52 0.23
C MET A 195 -12.20 7.39 1.22
N ASN A 196 -13.19 6.55 1.49
CA ASN A 196 -13.12 5.46 2.45
C ASN A 196 -13.54 4.11 1.83
N ILE A 197 -13.38 3.05 2.60
CA ILE A 197 -13.87 1.72 2.27
C ILE A 197 -15.26 1.56 2.88
N ARG A 198 -16.30 1.41 2.02
CA ARG A 198 -17.71 1.34 2.43
C ARG A 198 -18.50 0.15 1.87
N GLY A 199 -17.93 -0.59 0.91
CA GLY A 199 -18.56 -1.81 0.38
C GLY A 199 -18.75 -2.86 1.49
N LYS A 200 -19.98 -3.30 1.75
CA LYS A 200 -20.31 -4.21 2.87
C LYS A 200 -19.37 -5.43 2.97
N LYS A 201 -19.11 -6.11 1.86
CA LYS A 201 -18.23 -7.30 1.83
C LYS A 201 -16.79 -6.98 2.27
N ILE A 202 -16.20 -5.91 1.73
CA ILE A 202 -14.82 -5.53 2.03
C ILE A 202 -14.68 -4.91 3.42
N LYS A 203 -15.66 -4.09 3.85
CA LYS A 203 -15.65 -3.45 5.16
C LYS A 203 -15.49 -4.44 6.32
N ASN A 204 -16.07 -5.63 6.20
CA ASN A 204 -15.95 -6.68 7.22
C ASN A 204 -14.58 -7.40 7.19
N LEU A 205 -13.78 -7.19 6.14
CA LEU A 205 -12.47 -7.82 5.98
C LEU A 205 -11.32 -6.94 6.45
N ILE A 206 -11.52 -5.62 6.56
CA ILE A 206 -10.48 -4.69 7.00
C ILE A 206 -10.46 -4.55 8.53
N THR A 207 -9.29 -4.23 9.07
CA THR A 207 -9.15 -3.84 10.49
C THR A 207 -9.27 -2.34 10.66
N ASN A 208 -8.65 -1.57 9.75
CA ASN A 208 -8.63 -0.12 9.77
C ASN A 208 -8.93 0.44 8.37
N GLN A 209 -9.43 1.67 8.31
CA GLN A 209 -9.47 2.44 7.07
C GLN A 209 -8.04 2.85 6.67
N PRO A 210 -7.71 2.92 5.37
CA PRO A 210 -6.46 3.52 4.93
C PRO A 210 -6.38 4.98 5.40
N ALA A 211 -5.19 5.46 5.74
CA ALA A 211 -4.96 6.87 5.99
C ALA A 211 -5.38 7.71 4.77
N LEU A 212 -5.75 8.95 4.97
CA LEU A 212 -6.05 9.88 3.88
C LEU A 212 -5.04 11.02 3.89
N ILE A 213 -4.29 11.19 2.81
CA ILE A 213 -3.40 12.32 2.58
C ILE A 213 -4.14 13.28 1.64
N VAL A 214 -4.23 14.55 2.01
CA VAL A 214 -4.91 15.57 1.20
C VAL A 214 -3.97 16.74 0.96
N LEU A 215 -3.71 17.05 -0.30
CA LEU A 215 -2.96 18.25 -0.68
C LEU A 215 -3.91 19.44 -0.71
N ASP A 216 -3.82 20.33 0.28
CA ASP A 216 -4.61 21.54 0.40
C ASP A 216 -3.72 22.74 0.75
N THR A 217 -2.89 23.12 -0.21
CA THR A 217 -1.86 24.18 -0.03
C THR A 217 -2.42 25.54 0.39
N LYS A 218 -3.72 25.77 0.21
CA LYS A 218 -4.39 27.05 0.55
C LYS A 218 -5.44 26.88 1.65
N MET A 219 -5.52 25.75 2.32
CA MET A 219 -6.51 25.46 3.38
C MET A 219 -7.95 25.77 2.97
N LYS A 220 -8.36 25.34 1.78
CA LYS A 220 -9.69 25.65 1.20
C LYS A 220 -10.77 24.64 1.58
N ILE A 221 -10.40 23.43 2.01
CA ILE A 221 -11.37 22.35 2.29
C ILE A 221 -12.29 22.77 3.42
N PRO A 222 -13.62 22.73 3.22
CA PRO A 222 -14.59 22.97 4.29
C PRO A 222 -14.47 21.91 5.38
N VAL A 223 -14.55 22.31 6.64
CA VAL A 223 -14.53 21.40 7.81
C VAL A 223 -15.71 20.41 7.82
N THR A 224 -16.78 20.74 7.10
CA THR A 224 -17.98 19.91 6.96
C THR A 224 -17.85 18.81 5.90
N SER A 225 -16.72 18.76 5.17
CA SER A 225 -16.49 17.81 4.09
C SER A 225 -16.58 16.36 4.57
N ASN A 226 -17.09 15.50 3.69
CA ASN A 226 -17.33 14.09 4.00
C ASN A 226 -16.06 13.30 4.34
N ILE A 227 -14.89 13.74 3.90
CA ILE A 227 -13.61 13.12 4.23
C ILE A 227 -13.35 13.08 5.74
N PHE A 228 -13.88 14.02 6.54
CA PHE A 228 -13.70 14.08 7.99
C PHE A 228 -14.70 13.20 8.77
N LYS A 229 -15.78 12.74 8.14
CA LYS A 229 -16.83 11.95 8.79
C LYS A 229 -16.46 10.46 9.01
N THR A 230 -15.32 10.00 8.50
CA THR A 230 -14.87 8.62 8.71
C THR A 230 -14.13 8.50 10.02
N LYS A 231 -14.73 7.83 11.00
CA LYS A 231 -14.15 7.61 12.33
C LYS A 231 -12.91 6.70 12.26
N ASN A 232 -11.99 6.86 13.20
CA ASN A 232 -10.78 6.05 13.38
C ASN A 232 -9.89 5.95 12.13
N ARG A 233 -9.85 7.03 11.32
CA ARG A 233 -8.98 7.14 10.15
C ARG A 233 -8.07 8.35 10.32
N LEU A 234 -6.76 8.14 10.21
CA LEU A 234 -5.79 9.24 10.12
C LEU A 234 -6.05 10.06 8.85
N VAL A 235 -6.21 11.36 8.99
CA VAL A 235 -6.28 12.32 7.88
C VAL A 235 -5.09 13.27 8.01
N ILE A 236 -4.25 13.33 6.98
CA ILE A 236 -3.08 14.20 6.92
C ILE A 236 -3.36 15.27 5.86
N ILE A 237 -3.47 16.52 6.29
CA ILE A 237 -3.59 17.67 5.38
C ILE A 237 -2.19 18.25 5.19
N ILE A 238 -1.74 18.32 3.94
CA ILE A 238 -0.47 18.96 3.57
C ILE A 238 -0.78 20.36 3.05
N THR A 239 -0.25 21.38 3.69
CA THR A 239 -0.52 22.79 3.37
C THR A 239 0.78 23.62 3.31
N ASP A 240 0.71 24.78 2.67
CA ASP A 240 1.82 25.72 2.60
C ASP A 240 2.15 26.26 3.99
N SER A 241 3.44 26.35 4.32
CA SER A 241 3.95 26.90 5.57
C SER A 241 3.50 28.35 5.83
N LYS A 242 3.18 29.10 4.78
CA LYS A 242 2.63 30.47 4.87
C LYS A 242 1.22 30.52 5.48
N ASN A 243 0.51 29.36 5.58
CA ASN A 243 -0.85 29.30 6.12
C ASN A 243 -0.91 29.01 7.63
N THR A 244 0.16 29.18 8.38
CA THR A 244 0.28 28.80 9.80
C THR A 244 -0.78 29.41 10.73
N ASN A 245 -1.44 30.52 10.33
CA ASN A 245 -2.30 31.30 11.21
C ASN A 245 -3.81 31.12 10.95
N ASN A 246 -4.24 30.30 10.03
CA ASN A 246 -5.59 30.47 9.46
C ASN A 246 -6.70 29.55 9.96
N ARG A 247 -6.41 28.40 10.62
CA ARG A 247 -7.48 27.54 11.18
C ARG A 247 -6.98 26.68 12.36
N PRO A 248 -7.65 26.71 13.52
CA PRO A 248 -7.31 25.80 14.62
C PRO A 248 -7.49 24.34 14.20
N ILE A 249 -6.48 23.50 14.39
CA ILE A 249 -6.49 22.06 14.09
C ILE A 249 -7.71 21.35 14.71
N LYS A 250 -8.13 21.78 15.89
CA LYS A 250 -9.28 21.24 16.64
C LYS A 250 -10.60 21.28 15.87
N THR A 251 -10.73 22.16 14.87
CA THR A 251 -11.95 22.28 14.05
C THR A 251 -12.16 21.12 13.08
N PHE A 252 -11.10 20.35 12.73
CA PHE A 252 -11.18 19.23 11.80
C PHE A 252 -11.44 17.87 12.46
N GLY A 253 -11.21 17.73 13.77
CA GLY A 253 -11.36 16.48 14.52
C GLY A 253 -10.02 15.92 15.04
N GLU A 254 -10.09 15.06 16.05
CA GLU A 254 -8.91 14.51 16.75
C GLU A 254 -8.00 13.61 15.87
N ASN A 255 -8.54 13.08 14.80
CA ASN A 255 -7.83 12.20 13.87
C ASN A 255 -7.20 12.95 12.69
N VAL A 256 -7.20 14.27 12.69
CA VAL A 256 -6.64 15.13 11.64
C VAL A 256 -5.30 15.71 12.08
N VAL A 257 -4.31 15.58 11.21
CA VAL A 257 -2.98 16.17 11.38
C VAL A 257 -2.72 17.12 10.22
N ILE A 258 -2.20 18.30 10.51
CA ILE A 258 -1.77 19.26 9.49
C ILE A 258 -0.25 19.24 9.41
N LYS A 259 0.27 19.09 8.19
CA LYS A 259 1.69 19.17 7.88
C LYS A 259 1.95 20.40 7.03
N TYR A 260 2.85 21.23 7.51
CA TYR A 260 3.26 22.46 6.83
C TYR A 260 4.51 22.18 6.02
N VAL A 261 4.48 22.51 4.74
CA VAL A 261 5.61 22.34 3.79
C VAL A 261 5.83 23.64 3.03
N ASN A 262 7.01 23.83 2.47
CA ASN A 262 7.23 24.91 1.55
C ASN A 262 6.73 24.52 0.16
N THR A 263 5.93 25.38 -0.45
CA THR A 263 5.47 25.14 -1.83
C THR A 263 6.33 25.95 -2.80
N SER A 264 6.45 25.44 -4.03
CA SER A 264 7.04 26.21 -5.13
C SER A 264 6.22 27.46 -5.47
N ASP A 265 6.75 28.36 -6.29
CA ASP A 265 6.09 29.63 -6.67
C ASP A 265 4.73 29.40 -7.32
N ASN A 266 4.52 28.29 -8.04
CA ASN A 266 3.25 27.89 -8.61
C ASN A 266 2.31 27.17 -7.61
N GLY A 267 2.73 27.04 -6.34
CA GLY A 267 1.95 26.41 -5.27
C GLY A 267 1.96 24.88 -5.28
N ALA A 268 2.90 24.24 -5.97
CA ALA A 268 3.05 22.80 -5.94
C ALA A 268 3.82 22.33 -4.69
N VAL A 269 3.39 21.19 -4.14
CA VAL A 269 4.09 20.49 -3.06
C VAL A 269 5.18 19.63 -3.67
N ASP A 270 6.37 19.65 -3.08
CA ASP A 270 7.47 18.77 -3.48
C ASP A 270 7.11 17.30 -3.17
N LEU A 271 7.45 16.40 -4.09
CA LEU A 271 7.27 14.96 -3.89
C LEU A 271 8.08 14.43 -2.70
N HIS A 272 9.26 15.00 -2.47
CA HIS A 272 10.09 14.64 -1.33
C HIS A 272 9.34 14.86 -0.01
N ASP A 273 8.65 15.99 0.15
CA ASP A 273 7.85 16.27 1.35
C ASP A 273 6.72 15.24 1.54
N ILE A 274 6.07 14.83 0.43
CA ILE A 274 5.04 13.79 0.48
C ILE A 274 5.64 12.45 0.93
N TYR A 275 6.84 12.10 0.43
CA TYR A 275 7.51 10.85 0.78
C TYR A 275 7.97 10.85 2.25
N GLU A 276 8.55 11.94 2.74
CA GLU A 276 8.98 12.04 4.14
C GLU A 276 7.79 11.99 5.12
N ILE A 277 6.68 12.64 4.76
CA ILE A 277 5.44 12.52 5.52
C ILE A 277 4.94 11.06 5.49
N ALA A 278 4.93 10.42 4.34
CA ALA A 278 4.53 9.02 4.23
C ALA A 278 5.43 8.09 5.07
N LYS A 279 6.75 8.28 5.07
CA LYS A 279 7.70 7.55 5.93
C LYS A 279 7.39 7.74 7.41
N THR A 280 7.18 8.98 7.85
CA THR A 280 6.86 9.32 9.25
C THR A 280 5.67 8.52 9.79
N TYR A 281 4.67 8.27 8.95
CA TYR A 281 3.46 7.51 9.30
C TYR A 281 3.49 6.05 8.82
N ASN A 282 4.63 5.58 8.30
CA ASN A 282 4.81 4.24 7.75
C ASN A 282 3.78 3.87 6.65
N LEU A 283 3.50 4.82 5.75
CA LEU A 283 2.60 4.68 4.61
C LEU A 283 3.40 4.31 3.37
N ASN A 284 3.51 3.02 3.11
CA ASN A 284 4.39 2.46 2.06
C ASN A 284 3.66 2.05 0.77
N ASP A 285 2.33 2.12 0.74
CA ASP A 285 1.50 1.77 -0.42
C ASP A 285 0.37 2.80 -0.53
N ILE A 286 0.43 3.66 -1.54
CA ILE A 286 -0.44 4.82 -1.67
C ILE A 286 -1.26 4.72 -2.96
N LEU A 287 -2.59 4.68 -2.81
CA LEU A 287 -3.52 4.82 -3.93
C LEU A 287 -3.85 6.29 -4.16
N ILE A 288 -3.55 6.79 -5.35
CA ILE A 288 -3.77 8.18 -5.72
C ILE A 288 -5.08 8.28 -6.50
N GLU A 289 -6.01 9.08 -5.97
CA GLU A 289 -7.27 9.43 -6.62
C GLU A 289 -7.38 10.96 -6.71
N CYS A 290 -7.00 11.54 -7.83
CA CYS A 290 -6.89 12.98 -8.03
C CYS A 290 -7.36 13.41 -9.43
N GLY A 291 -7.46 14.73 -9.65
CA GLY A 291 -7.68 15.32 -10.97
C GLY A 291 -6.41 15.38 -11.83
N ASN A 292 -6.56 15.80 -13.08
CA ASN A 292 -5.51 15.80 -14.10
C ASN A 292 -4.31 16.70 -13.77
N THR A 293 -4.47 17.79 -13.05
CA THR A 293 -3.37 18.70 -12.71
C THR A 293 -2.28 18.00 -11.90
N PHE A 294 -2.68 17.31 -10.83
CA PHE A 294 -1.72 16.62 -9.98
C PHE A 294 -1.18 15.34 -10.64
N SER A 295 -2.01 14.62 -11.42
CA SER A 295 -1.50 13.47 -12.16
C SER A 295 -0.50 13.83 -13.23
N LYS A 296 -0.71 14.95 -13.96
CA LYS A 296 0.29 15.48 -14.89
C LYS A 296 1.65 15.65 -14.20
N TYR A 297 1.63 16.32 -13.04
CA TYR A 297 2.85 16.51 -12.25
C TYR A 297 3.50 15.17 -11.88
N LEU A 298 2.74 14.22 -11.32
CA LEU A 298 3.26 12.90 -10.96
C LEU A 298 3.87 12.13 -12.13
N ILE A 299 3.25 12.21 -13.32
CA ILE A 299 3.74 11.52 -14.51
C ILE A 299 5.02 12.20 -15.04
N GLN A 300 5.06 13.53 -15.05
CA GLN A 300 6.25 14.28 -15.47
C GLN A 300 7.47 14.03 -14.58
N GLU A 301 7.24 13.84 -13.27
CA GLU A 301 8.27 13.53 -12.28
C GLU A 301 8.59 12.02 -12.17
N ASN A 302 8.04 11.17 -13.05
CA ASN A 302 8.17 9.70 -12.99
C ASN A 302 7.85 9.15 -11.59
N ALA A 303 6.83 9.70 -10.94
CA ALA A 303 6.44 9.37 -9.56
C ALA A 303 5.29 8.35 -9.48
N VAL A 304 4.95 7.71 -10.59
CA VAL A 304 3.88 6.69 -10.65
C VAL A 304 4.50 5.33 -10.91
N ASP A 305 4.36 4.42 -9.95
CA ASP A 305 4.90 3.06 -10.05
C ASP A 305 3.87 2.06 -10.65
N GLU A 306 2.58 2.39 -10.58
CA GLU A 306 1.51 1.57 -11.14
C GLU A 306 0.34 2.42 -11.61
N PHE A 307 -0.11 2.20 -12.86
CA PHE A 307 -1.34 2.78 -13.40
C PHE A 307 -2.50 1.80 -13.28
N MET A 308 -3.61 2.25 -12.70
CA MET A 308 -4.88 1.52 -12.64
C MET A 308 -5.95 2.23 -13.49
N LEU A 309 -6.13 1.83 -14.73
CA LEU A 309 -7.08 2.44 -15.65
C LEU A 309 -8.36 1.59 -15.75
N PHE A 310 -9.49 2.17 -15.35
CA PHE A 310 -10.82 1.59 -15.53
C PHE A 310 -11.46 2.20 -16.77
N VAL A 311 -11.36 1.50 -17.88
CA VAL A 311 -11.85 2.00 -19.17
C VAL A 311 -13.33 1.67 -19.34
N ALA A 312 -14.17 2.69 -19.50
CA ALA A 312 -15.58 2.52 -19.78
C ALA A 312 -15.83 2.53 -21.31
N PRO A 313 -16.77 1.74 -21.83
CA PRO A 313 -17.14 1.73 -23.25
C PRO A 313 -18.06 2.95 -23.56
N LYS A 314 -17.54 4.14 -23.31
CA LYS A 314 -18.19 5.44 -23.56
C LYS A 314 -17.24 6.36 -24.30
N ILE A 315 -17.77 7.19 -25.19
CA ILE A 315 -17.05 8.27 -25.87
C ILE A 315 -17.57 9.59 -25.29
N ILE A 316 -16.67 10.44 -24.82
CA ILE A 316 -17.01 11.78 -24.29
C ILE A 316 -16.73 12.86 -25.34
N GLY A 317 -15.73 12.64 -26.20
CA GLY A 317 -15.35 13.54 -27.29
C GLY A 317 -14.24 14.53 -26.90
N ASP A 318 -13.80 15.30 -27.91
CA ASP A 318 -12.55 16.08 -27.83
C ASP A 318 -12.54 17.17 -26.75
N LYS A 319 -13.69 17.74 -26.42
CA LYS A 319 -13.83 18.79 -25.41
C LYS A 319 -13.78 18.23 -23.95
N GLY A 320 -13.71 16.90 -23.77
CA GLY A 320 -13.57 16.29 -22.47
C GLY A 320 -12.17 16.46 -21.89
N TYR A 321 -12.08 16.46 -20.56
CA TYR A 321 -10.79 16.52 -19.85
C TYR A 321 -10.05 15.20 -19.96
N THR A 322 -8.76 15.22 -20.35
CA THR A 322 -7.89 14.03 -20.39
C THR A 322 -7.35 13.70 -19.01
N PHE A 323 -7.02 12.43 -18.77
CA PHE A 323 -6.48 11.98 -17.48
C PHE A 323 -5.04 12.44 -17.24
N SER A 324 -4.22 12.49 -18.28
CA SER A 324 -2.80 12.84 -18.16
C SER A 324 -2.55 14.34 -18.20
N GLY A 325 -3.33 15.08 -18.99
CA GLY A 325 -3.08 16.50 -19.26
C GLY A 325 -1.69 16.79 -19.84
N ILE A 326 -0.98 15.76 -20.33
CA ILE A 326 0.36 15.88 -20.91
C ILE A 326 0.26 16.43 -22.32
N GLU A 327 1.22 17.27 -22.70
CA GLU A 327 1.36 17.75 -24.09
C GLU A 327 1.59 16.57 -25.05
N PRO A 328 1.09 16.66 -26.30
CA PRO A 328 1.27 15.61 -27.28
C PRO A 328 2.75 15.26 -27.46
N VAL A 329 3.06 13.97 -27.50
CA VAL A 329 4.41 13.49 -27.78
C VAL A 329 4.71 13.76 -29.26
N GLN A 330 5.67 14.63 -29.54
CA GLN A 330 6.05 14.99 -30.91
C GLN A 330 6.81 13.89 -31.66
N LYS A 331 7.46 12.97 -30.94
CA LYS A 331 8.13 11.77 -31.47
C LYS A 331 7.99 10.64 -30.46
N TYR A 332 7.58 9.46 -30.94
CA TYR A 332 7.76 8.24 -30.15
C TYR A 332 9.26 7.97 -30.04
N ARG A 333 9.80 8.07 -28.81
CA ARG A 333 11.12 7.53 -28.52
C ARG A 333 10.98 6.03 -28.45
N ASN A 334 11.76 5.32 -29.26
CA ASN A 334 11.90 3.85 -29.19
C ASN A 334 12.77 3.41 -27.98
N ASP A 335 12.78 4.17 -26.93
CA ASP A 335 13.54 3.84 -25.71
C ASP A 335 12.74 2.82 -24.91
N ARG A 336 12.98 1.53 -25.17
CA ARG A 336 12.43 0.39 -24.43
C ARG A 336 12.90 0.31 -22.98
N ASP A 337 13.74 1.24 -22.53
CA ASP A 337 14.50 1.12 -21.27
C ASP A 337 14.00 2.01 -20.13
N ASN A 338 12.85 2.69 -20.25
CA ASN A 338 12.38 3.65 -19.24
C ASN A 338 10.93 3.47 -18.79
N TRP A 339 10.38 2.23 -18.78
CA TRP A 339 9.08 1.92 -18.16
C TRP A 339 9.18 0.73 -17.23
#